data_60acb77f9b3f44f30a38556d0dd63278
#
_entry.id   60acb77f9b3f44f30a38556d0dd63278
#
_cell.length_a   1.000
_cell.length_b   1.000
_cell.length_c   1.000
_cell.angle_alpha   90.00
_cell.angle_beta   90.00
_cell.angle_gamma   90.00
#
_symmetry.space_group_name_H-M   'P 1'
#
loop_
_entity.id
_entity.type
_entity.pdbx_description
1 polymer ?
#
loop_
_entity_poly.entity_id
_entity_poly.type
_entity_poly.pdbx_seq_one_letter_code
_entity_poly.pdbx_strand_id
1 'polypeptide(L)'
;VDPYMRGRMNEGASYAPGLELGEVMVGGVVGEVIESRASGFKPGDIAQTQTGWQEFAVSDIADARRVDPALAPISTSLGVLGMPGITAWVGLLDISQPREGETVVVSGAAGAVGSLVGQIARIKGCRAIGITGTDAKISYLTDELGFDGAINYRTQDVSAALSEFCPDGID
;
A
#
# COMPACT_ATOMS: atom_id res chain seq x y z
N VAL A 1 9.14 -0.32 3.65
CA VAL A 1 9.05 0.76 4.65
C VAL A 1 7.74 1.50 4.46
N ASP A 2 6.86 1.45 5.47
CA ASP A 2 5.55 2.10 5.41
C ASP A 2 5.55 3.43 6.18
N PRO A 3 4.77 4.43 5.73
CA PRO A 3 4.74 5.76 6.37
C PRO A 3 4.39 5.74 7.86
N TYR A 4 3.56 4.81 8.33
CA TYR A 4 3.19 4.71 9.74
C TYR A 4 4.39 4.42 10.67
N MET A 5 5.44 3.78 10.17
CA MET A 5 6.66 3.51 10.93
C MET A 5 7.34 4.80 11.40
N ARG A 6 7.17 5.92 10.67
CA ARG A 6 7.69 7.22 11.09
C ARG A 6 7.07 7.68 12.41
N GLY A 7 5.79 7.37 12.65
CA GLY A 7 5.13 7.66 13.92
C GLY A 7 5.73 6.90 15.11
N ARG A 8 6.28 5.70 14.86
CA ARG A 8 6.95 4.87 15.87
C ARG A 8 8.30 5.45 16.34
N MET A 9 8.87 6.38 15.58
CA MET A 9 10.13 7.07 15.90
C MET A 9 9.93 8.37 16.68
N ASN A 10 8.69 8.78 16.93
CA ASN A 10 8.36 10.00 17.64
C ASN A 10 7.97 9.69 19.09
N GLU A 11 8.31 10.63 19.99
CA GLU A 11 7.74 10.70 21.33
C GLU A 11 6.32 11.26 21.26
N GLY A 12 5.43 10.75 22.11
CA GLY A 12 4.06 11.25 22.26
C GLY A 12 2.97 10.21 22.04
N ALA A 13 1.73 10.60 22.26
CA ALA A 13 0.57 9.73 22.13
C ALA A 13 0.30 9.39 20.66
N SER A 14 0.20 8.08 20.38
CA SER A 14 -0.15 7.55 19.08
C SER A 14 -1.04 6.31 19.29
N TYR A 15 -1.59 5.75 18.21
CA TYR A 15 -2.35 4.48 18.26
C TYR A 15 -1.49 3.29 18.70
N ALA A 16 -0.17 3.41 18.68
CA ALA A 16 0.77 2.42 19.16
C ALA A 16 1.97 3.08 19.85
N PRO A 17 2.60 2.44 20.86
CA PRO A 17 3.75 2.98 21.57
C PRO A 17 4.91 3.30 20.61
N GLY A 18 5.67 4.36 20.91
CA GLY A 18 6.96 4.62 20.26
C GLY A 18 7.96 3.51 20.55
N LEU A 19 9.03 3.46 19.79
CA LEU A 19 10.16 2.57 20.03
C LEU A 19 11.22 3.30 20.84
N GLU A 20 11.86 2.61 21.74
CA GLU A 20 13.01 3.14 22.47
C GLU A 20 14.28 3.03 21.62
N LEU A 21 15.30 3.83 21.99
CA LEU A 21 16.60 3.77 21.32
C LEU A 21 17.26 2.41 21.56
N GLY A 22 17.67 1.76 20.49
CA GLY A 22 18.27 0.43 20.52
C GLY A 22 17.30 -0.72 20.24
N GLU A 23 15.99 -0.45 20.19
CA GLU A 23 15.01 -1.45 19.75
C GLU A 23 14.99 -1.61 18.24
N VAL A 24 14.61 -2.82 17.79
CA VAL A 24 14.44 -3.12 16.37
C VAL A 24 13.17 -2.42 15.85
N MET A 25 13.31 -1.67 14.77
CA MET A 25 12.16 -1.03 14.12
C MET A 25 11.14 -2.09 13.68
N VAL A 26 9.90 -1.93 14.14
CA VAL A 26 8.79 -2.81 13.76
C VAL A 26 8.48 -2.76 12.27
N GLY A 27 7.98 -3.84 11.73
CA GLY A 27 7.50 -3.90 10.35
C GLY A 27 7.43 -5.32 9.81
N GLY A 28 6.62 -5.49 8.78
CA GLY A 28 6.59 -6.71 7.99
C GLY A 28 7.88 -6.89 7.21
N VAL A 29 8.37 -8.11 7.18
CA VAL A 29 9.53 -8.52 6.38
C VAL A 29 9.19 -9.77 5.59
N VAL A 30 9.88 -9.95 4.47
CA VAL A 30 9.87 -11.18 3.69
C VAL A 30 11.31 -11.63 3.50
N GLY A 31 11.56 -12.90 3.73
CA GLY A 31 12.92 -13.44 3.67
C GLY A 31 12.93 -14.95 3.45
N GLU A 32 14.14 -15.46 3.23
CA GLU A 32 14.39 -16.89 3.09
C GLU A 32 14.61 -17.53 4.45
N VAL A 33 14.00 -18.69 4.66
CA VAL A 33 14.23 -19.54 5.84
C VAL A 33 15.59 -20.21 5.70
N ILE A 34 16.52 -19.88 6.57
CA ILE A 34 17.86 -20.48 6.58
C ILE A 34 17.94 -21.73 7.48
N GLU A 35 17.15 -21.77 8.56
CA GLU A 35 17.00 -22.90 9.46
C GLU A 35 15.55 -22.98 9.99
N SER A 36 15.02 -24.17 10.19
CA SER A 36 13.71 -24.37 10.80
C SER A 36 13.70 -25.60 11.71
N ARG A 37 13.03 -25.45 12.87
CA ARG A 37 12.65 -26.54 13.76
C ARG A 37 11.13 -26.81 13.70
N ALA A 38 10.40 -25.99 12.95
CA ALA A 38 8.97 -26.12 12.77
C ALA A 38 8.63 -27.03 11.59
N SER A 39 7.64 -27.89 11.74
CA SER A 39 7.22 -28.84 10.71
C SER A 39 6.65 -28.20 9.42
N GLY A 40 6.27 -26.92 9.51
CA GLY A 40 5.66 -26.18 8.39
C GLY A 40 6.65 -25.48 7.46
N PHE A 41 7.93 -25.37 7.84
CA PHE A 41 8.96 -24.66 7.07
C PHE A 41 10.25 -25.47 6.99
N LYS A 42 10.96 -25.29 5.88
CA LYS A 42 12.31 -25.86 5.66
C LYS A 42 13.24 -24.79 5.07
N PRO A 43 14.56 -24.95 5.18
CA PRO A 43 15.52 -24.09 4.50
C PRO A 43 15.20 -23.94 3.00
N GLY A 44 15.30 -22.70 2.50
CA GLY A 44 14.92 -22.31 1.14
C GLY A 44 13.48 -21.90 0.95
N ASP A 45 12.58 -22.12 1.92
CA ASP A 45 11.21 -21.59 1.86
C ASP A 45 11.24 -20.06 2.04
N ILE A 46 10.28 -19.37 1.42
CA ILE A 46 10.10 -17.94 1.62
C ILE A 46 8.99 -17.71 2.64
N ALA A 47 9.29 -16.88 3.65
CA ALA A 47 8.36 -16.53 4.71
C ALA A 47 8.19 -15.02 4.86
N GLN A 48 6.96 -14.60 5.14
CA GLN A 48 6.64 -13.25 5.62
C GLN A 48 6.39 -13.31 7.12
N THR A 49 7.00 -12.37 7.85
CA THR A 49 6.88 -12.25 9.33
C THR A 49 6.73 -10.79 9.75
N GLN A 50 6.58 -10.54 11.06
CA GLN A 50 6.56 -9.20 11.67
C GLN A 50 7.81 -8.95 12.54
N THR A 51 8.93 -9.57 12.21
CA THR A 51 10.15 -9.50 13.01
C THR A 51 10.91 -8.18 12.92
N GLY A 52 10.49 -7.24 12.07
CA GLY A 52 11.08 -5.91 11.98
C GLY A 52 12.35 -5.84 11.14
N TRP A 53 13.00 -4.69 11.15
CA TRP A 53 14.14 -4.39 10.27
C TRP A 53 15.43 -5.06 10.77
N GLN A 54 15.66 -6.26 10.32
CA GLN A 54 16.81 -7.10 10.68
C GLN A 54 17.28 -7.89 9.47
N GLU A 55 18.58 -8.16 9.39
CA GLU A 55 19.15 -9.06 8.37
C GLU A 55 18.81 -10.51 8.68
N PHE A 56 18.80 -10.87 9.97
CA PHE A 56 18.42 -12.19 10.47
C PHE A 56 17.44 -12.05 11.63
N ALA A 57 16.46 -12.91 11.68
CA ALA A 57 15.48 -12.93 12.76
C ALA A 57 15.01 -14.35 13.06
N VAL A 58 14.51 -14.55 14.27
CA VAL A 58 13.83 -15.77 14.67
C VAL A 58 12.34 -15.45 14.81
N SER A 59 11.49 -16.31 14.26
CA SER A 59 10.03 -16.17 14.34
C SER A 59 9.39 -17.48 14.75
N ASP A 60 8.31 -17.39 15.51
CA ASP A 60 7.44 -18.54 15.71
C ASP A 60 6.65 -18.86 14.43
N ILE A 61 6.28 -20.13 14.29
CA ILE A 61 5.50 -20.59 13.13
C ILE A 61 4.13 -19.90 13.05
N ALA A 62 3.54 -19.55 14.18
CA ALA A 62 2.25 -18.86 14.26
C ALA A 62 2.31 -17.45 13.64
N ASP A 63 3.47 -16.82 13.65
CA ASP A 63 3.70 -15.47 13.13
C ASP A 63 4.29 -15.47 11.71
N ALA A 64 4.53 -16.66 11.15
CA ALA A 64 5.13 -16.84 9.84
C ALA A 64 4.11 -17.28 8.78
N ARG A 65 3.99 -16.52 7.71
CA ARG A 65 3.19 -16.88 6.54
C ARG A 65 4.09 -17.31 5.38
N ARG A 66 3.81 -18.48 4.80
CA ARG A 66 4.52 -18.94 3.60
C ARG A 66 4.20 -18.02 2.42
N VAL A 67 5.22 -17.66 1.66
CA VAL A 67 5.11 -16.93 0.39
C VAL A 67 5.54 -17.88 -0.74
N ASP A 68 4.72 -17.96 -1.77
CA ASP A 68 5.04 -18.74 -2.97
C ASP A 68 5.73 -17.83 -4.01
N PRO A 69 7.03 -18.00 -4.25
CA PRO A 69 7.77 -17.17 -5.21
C PRO A 69 7.39 -17.46 -6.68
N ALA A 70 6.66 -18.54 -6.96
CA ALA A 70 6.19 -18.85 -8.31
C ALA A 70 4.96 -18.02 -8.71
N LEU A 71 4.20 -17.49 -7.75
CA LEU A 71 3.00 -16.68 -8.04
C LEU A 71 3.34 -15.24 -8.44
N ALA A 72 4.33 -14.64 -7.79
CA ALA A 72 4.74 -13.26 -8.03
C ALA A 72 6.10 -12.98 -7.36
N PRO A 73 6.80 -11.88 -7.70
CA PRO A 73 7.97 -11.43 -6.97
C PRO A 73 7.69 -11.36 -5.47
N ILE A 74 8.59 -11.87 -4.64
CA ILE A 74 8.37 -11.99 -3.19
C ILE A 74 8.08 -10.65 -2.49
N SER A 75 8.59 -9.54 -3.03
CA SER A 75 8.32 -8.19 -2.53
C SER A 75 6.83 -7.80 -2.60
N THR A 76 6.05 -8.41 -3.50
CA THR A 76 4.60 -8.15 -3.60
C THR A 76 3.84 -8.55 -2.35
N SER A 77 4.36 -9.48 -1.55
CA SER A 77 3.77 -9.87 -0.26
C SER A 77 3.80 -8.77 0.79
N LEU A 78 4.63 -7.75 0.61
CA LEU A 78 4.67 -6.52 1.44
C LEU A 78 3.98 -5.33 0.75
N GLY A 79 3.53 -5.48 -0.48
CA GLY A 79 2.88 -4.46 -1.30
C GLY A 79 1.44 -4.85 -1.66
N VAL A 80 1.21 -5.11 -2.96
CA VAL A 80 -0.13 -5.41 -3.51
C VAL A 80 -0.78 -6.66 -2.91
N LEU A 81 0.00 -7.68 -2.56
CA LEU A 81 -0.48 -8.91 -1.88
C LEU A 81 -0.31 -8.85 -0.35
N GLY A 82 0.01 -7.68 0.19
CA GLY A 82 0.21 -7.41 1.62
C GLY A 82 -0.71 -6.33 2.14
N MET A 83 -0.24 -5.62 3.20
CA MET A 83 -1.02 -4.60 3.88
C MET A 83 -1.52 -3.47 2.96
N PRO A 84 -0.71 -2.88 2.07
CA PRO A 84 -1.20 -1.84 1.17
C PRO A 84 -2.34 -2.30 0.26
N GLY A 85 -2.24 -3.53 -0.28
CA GLY A 85 -3.29 -4.11 -1.12
C GLY A 85 -4.58 -4.38 -0.36
N ILE A 86 -4.47 -4.99 0.83
CA ILE A 86 -5.63 -5.23 1.70
C ILE A 86 -6.28 -3.91 2.11
N THR A 87 -5.49 -2.89 2.45
CA THR A 87 -5.99 -1.56 2.81
C THR A 87 -6.76 -0.93 1.64
N ALA A 88 -6.23 -0.98 0.44
CA ALA A 88 -6.90 -0.48 -0.77
C ALA A 88 -8.20 -1.23 -1.04
N TRP A 89 -8.17 -2.57 -0.95
CA TRP A 89 -9.33 -3.43 -1.17
C TRP A 89 -10.46 -3.14 -0.19
N VAL A 90 -10.17 -3.22 1.11
CA VAL A 90 -11.17 -3.00 2.17
C VAL A 90 -11.70 -1.56 2.11
N GLY A 91 -10.83 -0.57 2.00
CA GLY A 91 -11.24 0.84 1.94
C GLY A 91 -12.16 1.14 0.75
N LEU A 92 -11.83 0.62 -0.42
CA LEU A 92 -12.61 0.90 -1.61
C LEU A 92 -13.85 -0.02 -1.74
N LEU A 93 -13.69 -1.34 -1.57
CA LEU A 93 -14.76 -2.27 -1.92
C LEU A 93 -15.68 -2.63 -0.76
N ASP A 94 -15.16 -2.69 0.47
CA ASP A 94 -16.00 -3.03 1.63
C ASP A 94 -16.61 -1.79 2.29
N ILE A 95 -15.89 -0.66 2.29
CA ILE A 95 -16.35 0.56 2.96
C ILE A 95 -17.01 1.51 1.96
N SER A 96 -16.31 1.94 0.90
CA SER A 96 -16.84 2.90 -0.07
C SER A 96 -17.85 2.29 -1.02
N GLN A 97 -17.65 1.05 -1.45
CA GLN A 97 -18.55 0.27 -2.32
C GLN A 97 -18.93 0.98 -3.63
N PRO A 98 -17.94 1.49 -4.40
CA PRO A 98 -18.24 2.23 -5.61
C PRO A 98 -18.90 1.33 -6.67
N ARG A 99 -19.79 1.94 -7.48
CA ARG A 99 -20.52 1.27 -8.55
C ARG A 99 -19.92 1.62 -9.90
N GLU A 100 -20.16 0.79 -10.89
CA GLU A 100 -19.75 1.05 -12.25
C GLU A 100 -20.31 2.41 -12.74
N GLY A 101 -19.44 3.21 -13.37
CA GLY A 101 -19.74 4.55 -13.84
C GLY A 101 -19.51 5.68 -12.84
N GLU A 102 -19.35 5.38 -11.55
CA GLU A 102 -19.06 6.37 -10.52
C GLU A 102 -17.63 6.93 -10.63
N THR A 103 -17.42 8.12 -10.09
CA THR A 103 -16.12 8.82 -10.09
C THR A 103 -15.45 8.74 -8.73
N VAL A 104 -14.30 8.05 -8.67
CA VAL A 104 -13.47 7.88 -7.47
C VAL A 104 -12.30 8.85 -7.53
N VAL A 105 -12.21 9.74 -6.54
CA VAL A 105 -11.07 10.65 -6.37
C VAL A 105 -10.13 10.12 -5.30
N VAL A 106 -8.84 9.99 -5.63
CA VAL A 106 -7.83 9.39 -4.77
C VAL A 106 -6.78 10.42 -4.38
N SER A 107 -6.71 10.81 -3.11
CA SER A 107 -5.60 11.63 -2.60
C SER A 107 -4.37 10.75 -2.33
N GLY A 108 -3.16 11.32 -2.49
CA GLY A 108 -1.93 10.54 -2.38
C GLY A 108 -1.87 9.39 -3.41
N ALA A 109 -2.47 9.60 -4.58
CA ALA A 109 -2.75 8.58 -5.58
C ALA A 109 -1.52 7.81 -6.07
N ALA A 110 -0.34 8.41 -6.08
CA ALA A 110 0.90 7.74 -6.46
C ALA A 110 1.61 7.01 -5.30
N GLY A 111 0.96 6.91 -4.14
CA GLY A 111 1.45 6.14 -2.99
C GLY A 111 1.07 4.66 -3.08
N ALA A 112 1.61 3.84 -2.15
CA ALA A 112 1.43 2.40 -2.14
C ALA A 112 -0.04 1.95 -2.08
N VAL A 113 -0.89 2.64 -1.33
CA VAL A 113 -2.33 2.37 -1.24
C VAL A 113 -3.07 3.06 -2.39
N GLY A 114 -2.84 4.37 -2.60
CA GLY A 114 -3.59 5.16 -3.57
C GLY A 114 -3.46 4.66 -5.00
N SER A 115 -2.27 4.20 -5.41
CA SER A 115 -2.06 3.61 -6.74
C SER A 115 -2.87 2.34 -6.96
N LEU A 116 -3.09 1.55 -5.92
CA LEU A 116 -3.93 0.35 -5.98
C LEU A 116 -5.42 0.69 -5.97
N VAL A 117 -5.83 1.68 -5.17
CA VAL A 117 -7.23 2.15 -5.14
C VAL A 117 -7.71 2.56 -6.52
N GLY A 118 -6.95 3.40 -7.23
CA GLY A 118 -7.33 3.84 -8.57
C GLY A 118 -7.38 2.71 -9.59
N GLN A 119 -6.42 1.79 -9.57
CA GLN A 119 -6.45 0.61 -10.45
C GLN A 119 -7.64 -0.30 -10.14
N ILE A 120 -7.97 -0.55 -8.87
CA ILE A 120 -9.14 -1.35 -8.47
C ILE A 120 -10.43 -0.63 -8.90
N ALA A 121 -10.53 0.68 -8.71
CA ALA A 121 -11.67 1.47 -9.16
C ALA A 121 -11.91 1.29 -10.66
N ARG A 122 -10.85 1.39 -11.46
CA ARG A 122 -10.95 1.16 -12.91
C ARG A 122 -11.37 -0.26 -13.29
N ILE A 123 -10.84 -1.29 -12.60
CA ILE A 123 -11.25 -2.69 -12.78
C ILE A 123 -12.75 -2.85 -12.49
N LYS A 124 -13.29 -2.05 -11.57
CA LYS A 124 -14.73 -2.01 -11.24
C LYS A 124 -15.57 -1.16 -12.19
N GLY A 125 -14.98 -0.59 -13.23
CA GLY A 125 -15.68 0.25 -14.20
C GLY A 125 -15.93 1.68 -13.72
N CYS A 126 -15.24 2.11 -12.64
CA CYS A 126 -15.29 3.48 -12.16
C CYS A 126 -14.29 4.36 -12.91
N ARG A 127 -14.54 5.65 -12.92
CA ARG A 127 -13.61 6.67 -13.34
C ARG A 127 -12.67 7.01 -12.18
N ALA A 128 -11.35 7.01 -12.40
CA ALA A 128 -10.35 7.25 -11.34
C ALA A 128 -9.59 8.55 -11.59
N ILE A 129 -9.69 9.51 -10.65
CA ILE A 129 -8.97 10.78 -10.66
C ILE A 129 -7.97 10.79 -9.51
N GLY A 130 -6.69 11.05 -9.81
CA GLY A 130 -5.62 11.06 -8.82
C GLY A 130 -5.22 12.46 -8.37
N ILE A 131 -4.88 12.64 -7.09
CA ILE A 131 -4.25 13.87 -6.59
C ILE A 131 -2.86 13.52 -6.09
N THR A 132 -1.85 14.21 -6.62
CA THR A 132 -0.43 13.96 -6.29
C THR A 132 0.37 15.27 -6.31
N GLY A 133 1.67 15.23 -6.03
CA GLY A 133 2.47 16.46 -5.80
C GLY A 133 3.59 16.72 -6.80
N THR A 134 3.68 15.99 -7.92
CA THR A 134 4.66 16.24 -8.99
C THR A 134 4.15 15.80 -10.35
N ASP A 135 4.61 16.45 -11.41
CA ASP A 135 4.21 16.12 -12.79
C ASP A 135 4.67 14.72 -13.21
N ALA A 136 5.84 14.27 -12.76
CA ALA A 136 6.29 12.90 -12.99
C ALA A 136 5.33 11.85 -12.39
N LYS A 137 4.68 12.16 -11.25
CA LYS A 137 3.65 11.30 -10.67
C LYS A 137 2.31 11.41 -11.41
N ILE A 138 2.02 12.55 -12.03
CA ILE A 138 0.86 12.69 -12.94
C ILE A 138 1.02 11.68 -14.08
N SER A 139 2.14 11.76 -14.83
CA SER A 139 2.43 10.85 -15.93
C SER A 139 2.40 9.39 -15.51
N TYR A 140 2.99 9.05 -14.35
CA TYR A 140 2.93 7.70 -13.81
C TYR A 140 1.48 7.21 -13.60
N LEU A 141 0.61 8.06 -13.04
CA LEU A 141 -0.79 7.71 -12.82
C LEU A 141 -1.56 7.53 -14.13
N THR A 142 -1.41 8.46 -15.07
CA THR A 142 -2.19 8.44 -16.33
C THR A 142 -1.63 7.44 -17.33
N ASP A 143 -0.32 7.43 -17.55
CA ASP A 143 0.30 6.71 -18.66
C ASP A 143 0.62 5.26 -18.31
N GLU A 144 0.94 4.98 -17.04
CA GLU A 144 1.31 3.63 -16.59
C GLU A 144 0.18 2.93 -15.81
N LEU A 145 -0.52 3.64 -14.91
CA LEU A 145 -1.58 3.04 -14.09
C LEU A 145 -2.99 3.24 -14.67
N GLY A 146 -3.10 4.05 -15.73
CA GLY A 146 -4.33 4.23 -16.47
C GLY A 146 -5.41 5.03 -15.75
N PHE A 147 -5.07 5.91 -14.82
CA PHE A 147 -6.02 6.86 -14.26
C PHE A 147 -6.63 7.74 -15.37
N ASP A 148 -7.87 8.12 -15.24
CA ASP A 148 -8.59 8.95 -16.22
C ASP A 148 -8.18 10.42 -16.16
N GLY A 149 -7.53 10.83 -15.07
CA GLY A 149 -6.92 12.14 -14.90
C GLY A 149 -6.16 12.22 -13.58
N ALA A 150 -5.30 13.23 -13.48
CA ALA A 150 -4.57 13.47 -12.24
C ALA A 150 -4.26 14.96 -12.04
N ILE A 151 -4.23 15.39 -10.79
CA ILE A 151 -4.08 16.79 -10.36
C ILE A 151 -2.78 16.92 -9.58
N ASN A 152 -1.94 17.91 -9.95
CA ASN A 152 -0.78 18.30 -9.18
C ASN A 152 -1.18 19.41 -8.18
N TYR A 153 -1.42 19.06 -6.92
CA TYR A 153 -1.86 20.03 -5.89
C TYR A 153 -0.84 21.13 -5.59
N ARG A 154 0.40 21.04 -6.09
CA ARG A 154 1.43 22.07 -5.88
C ARG A 154 1.37 23.16 -6.94
N THR A 155 0.85 22.88 -8.10
CA THR A 155 0.83 23.79 -9.27
C THR A 155 -0.56 24.13 -9.75
N GLN A 156 -1.58 23.40 -9.31
CA GLN A 156 -2.97 23.57 -9.72
C GLN A 156 -3.86 23.86 -8.50
N ASP A 157 -4.91 24.67 -8.69
CA ASP A 157 -6.01 24.76 -7.73
C ASP A 157 -6.82 23.46 -7.79
N VAL A 158 -6.82 22.72 -6.69
CA VAL A 158 -7.45 21.40 -6.62
C VAL A 158 -8.95 21.48 -6.83
N SER A 159 -9.62 22.52 -6.29
CA SER A 159 -11.07 22.68 -6.40
C SER A 159 -11.49 22.94 -7.84
N ALA A 160 -10.78 23.86 -8.51
CA ALA A 160 -11.04 24.17 -9.92
C ALA A 160 -10.78 22.95 -10.81
N ALA A 161 -9.67 22.26 -10.60
CA ALA A 161 -9.31 21.05 -11.36
C ALA A 161 -10.30 19.91 -11.13
N LEU A 162 -10.77 19.69 -9.89
CA LEU A 162 -11.83 18.71 -9.61
C LEU A 162 -13.13 19.05 -10.32
N SER A 163 -13.52 20.34 -10.38
CA SER A 163 -14.73 20.75 -11.11
C SER A 163 -14.62 20.48 -12.62
N GLU A 164 -13.41 20.55 -13.17
CA GLU A 164 -13.13 20.22 -14.58
C GLU A 164 -13.12 18.70 -14.82
N PHE A 165 -12.41 17.95 -13.98
CA PHE A 165 -12.29 16.50 -14.14
C PHE A 165 -13.55 15.74 -13.72
N CYS A 166 -14.37 16.28 -12.83
CA CYS A 166 -15.56 15.63 -12.27
C CYS A 166 -16.80 16.52 -12.46
N PRO A 167 -17.20 16.82 -13.72
CA PRO A 167 -18.32 17.73 -13.98
C PRO A 167 -19.67 17.22 -13.45
N ASP A 168 -19.83 15.91 -13.31
CA ASP A 168 -21.05 15.27 -12.80
C ASP A 168 -20.98 14.99 -11.28
N GLY A 169 -19.88 15.37 -10.63
CA GLY A 169 -19.66 15.18 -9.21
C GLY A 169 -18.65 14.07 -8.89
N ILE A 170 -18.53 13.80 -7.60
CA ILE A 170 -17.66 12.75 -6.99
C ILE A 170 -18.56 11.90 -6.11
N ASP A 171 -18.41 10.57 -6.21
CA ASP A 171 -19.20 9.58 -5.47
C ASP A 171 -18.51 9.05 -4.22
#